data_8bb01fe2a1ba0cab76f53744f4109044
#
_entry.id   8bb01fe2a1ba0cab76f53744f4109044
#
_cell.length_a   1.000
_cell.length_b   1.000
_cell.length_c   1.000
_cell.angle_alpha   90.00
_cell.angle_beta   90.00
_cell.angle_gamma   90.00
#
_symmetry.space_group_name_H-M   'P 1'
#
loop_
_entity.id
_entity.type
_entity.pdbx_description
1 polymer ?
#
loop_
_entity_poly.entity_id
_entity_poly.type
_entity_poly.pdbx_seq_one_letter_code
_entity_poly.pdbx_strand_id
1 'polypeptide(L)'
;LQSCSFDEISKVINDALKLGSENNHGYDFIADFEERYAPRFRKPVTTGWKEIDVITGGGLGKSELGVVVAPTGAGKSMALVHLGAQAIKEGKVVVHYTLELQDTVVACRYDSCITGYPLSDLMNFKEEIFEEISDLGGTLIVKEYPTKSASTNTIKSHLARLIKRGIEPGLIIVDYADLLRPVVVRKEKRTELESIYEELRGLSKEYECPVWTASQTNRSGLNMEVITMEQISEAFNKCFVADFICTLSRTIEDKQNNKAKMFIAKNRNGPDGIVYDLFMDTSSVCIKMLPKSAIPSGIGPNIAGNPVTVTAKEQKEILKNKYDKFRQLRRKAK
;
A
#
# COMPACT_ATOMS: atom_id res chain seq x y z
N LEU A 1 17.21 5.02 -34.57
CA LEU A 1 16.78 6.08 -33.60
C LEU A 1 15.45 6.74 -33.99
N GLN A 2 15.00 6.62 -35.25
CA GLN A 2 13.73 7.25 -35.71
C GLN A 2 12.45 6.54 -35.26
N SER A 3 12.52 5.39 -34.58
CA SER A 3 11.36 4.60 -34.15
C SER A 3 11.23 4.41 -32.63
N CYS A 4 12.12 4.98 -31.84
CA CYS A 4 12.07 4.84 -30.37
C CYS A 4 11.35 6.03 -29.74
N SER A 5 10.46 5.75 -28.78
CA SER A 5 9.82 6.77 -27.96
C SER A 5 10.82 7.43 -26.99
N PHE A 6 10.51 8.66 -26.54
CA PHE A 6 11.33 9.35 -25.54
C PHE A 6 11.52 8.49 -24.27
N ASP A 7 10.50 7.76 -23.85
CA ASP A 7 10.57 6.89 -22.68
C ASP A 7 11.53 5.70 -22.88
N GLU A 8 11.55 5.10 -24.06
CA GLU A 8 12.49 4.03 -24.40
C GLU A 8 13.94 4.54 -24.40
N ILE A 9 14.19 5.70 -25.01
CA ILE A 9 15.52 6.34 -25.02
C ILE A 9 15.96 6.69 -23.60
N SER A 10 15.08 7.30 -22.79
CA SER A 10 15.36 7.66 -21.41
C SER A 10 15.68 6.42 -20.56
N LYS A 11 14.96 5.31 -20.79
CA LYS A 11 15.23 4.04 -20.11
C LYS A 11 16.60 3.49 -20.46
N VAL A 12 16.95 3.41 -21.75
CA VAL A 12 18.24 2.91 -22.20
C VAL A 12 19.41 3.74 -21.64
N ILE A 13 19.27 5.08 -21.64
CA ILE A 13 20.30 5.96 -21.07
C ILE A 13 20.43 5.74 -19.57
N ASN A 14 19.32 5.68 -18.82
CA ASN A 14 19.36 5.45 -17.38
C ASN A 14 19.92 4.06 -17.03
N ASP A 15 19.58 3.03 -17.78
CA ASP A 15 20.11 1.68 -17.57
C ASP A 15 21.61 1.63 -17.87
N ALA A 16 22.09 2.31 -18.93
CA ALA A 16 23.52 2.42 -19.26
C ALA A 16 24.31 3.18 -18.19
N LEU A 17 23.74 4.27 -17.64
CA LEU A 17 24.35 5.03 -16.55
C LEU A 17 24.45 4.21 -15.26
N LYS A 18 23.45 3.38 -14.96
CA LYS A 18 23.48 2.47 -13.81
C LYS A 18 24.55 1.40 -13.92
N LEU A 19 24.71 0.78 -15.08
CA LEU A 19 25.73 -0.23 -15.33
C LEU A 19 27.17 0.29 -15.10
N GLY A 20 27.40 1.60 -15.29
CA GLY A 20 28.71 2.23 -15.06
C GLY A 20 28.97 2.68 -13.60
N SER A 21 27.94 2.68 -12.74
CA SER A 21 28.01 3.23 -11.37
C SER A 21 27.78 2.20 -10.26
N GLU A 22 27.57 0.94 -10.59
CA GLU A 22 27.35 -0.10 -9.57
C GLU A 22 28.64 -0.51 -8.87
N ASN A 23 28.96 0.17 -7.77
CA ASN A 23 30.01 -0.22 -6.83
C ASN A 23 29.53 -1.20 -5.76
N ASN A 24 28.29 -1.70 -5.86
CA ASN A 24 27.71 -2.59 -4.88
C ASN A 24 28.06 -4.05 -5.23
N HIS A 25 29.00 -4.63 -4.48
CA HIS A 25 29.40 -6.03 -4.61
C HIS A 25 28.39 -7.03 -4.03
N GLY A 26 27.23 -6.56 -3.55
CA GLY A 26 26.24 -7.38 -2.87
C GLY A 26 26.46 -7.42 -1.35
N TYR A 27 25.63 -8.22 -0.69
CA TYR A 27 25.65 -8.40 0.76
C TYR A 27 26.52 -9.60 1.12
N ASP A 28 27.64 -9.36 1.85
CA ASP A 28 28.47 -10.45 2.37
C ASP A 28 27.83 -11.06 3.63
N PHE A 29 27.56 -12.34 3.55
CA PHE A 29 26.84 -13.03 4.61
C PHE A 29 27.57 -13.06 5.97
N ILE A 30 28.89 -13.02 5.97
CA ILE A 30 29.70 -13.04 7.19
C ILE A 30 30.17 -11.63 7.56
N ALA A 31 30.70 -10.88 6.59
CA ALA A 31 31.21 -9.54 6.86
C ALA A 31 30.13 -8.58 7.35
N ASP A 32 28.92 -8.65 6.75
CA ASP A 32 27.78 -7.78 7.11
C ASP A 32 26.87 -8.40 8.16
N PHE A 33 27.41 -9.31 9.01
CA PHE A 33 26.64 -10.03 10.01
C PHE A 33 25.88 -9.10 10.97
N GLU A 34 26.54 -8.10 11.53
CA GLU A 34 25.95 -7.16 12.49
C GLU A 34 24.89 -6.29 11.83
N GLU A 35 25.04 -5.97 10.56
CA GLU A 35 24.08 -5.17 9.82
C GLU A 35 22.71 -5.84 9.75
N ARG A 36 22.62 -7.17 9.72
CA ARG A 36 21.35 -7.92 9.75
C ARG A 36 20.56 -7.75 11.02
N TYR A 37 21.24 -7.48 12.12
CA TYR A 37 20.64 -7.34 13.45
C TYR A 37 20.58 -5.91 13.94
N ALA A 38 21.11 -4.98 13.15
CA ALA A 38 20.98 -3.57 13.46
C ALA A 38 19.50 -3.16 13.52
N PRO A 39 19.07 -2.33 14.48
CA PRO A 39 17.69 -1.86 14.53
C PRO A 39 17.39 -1.04 13.27
N ARG A 40 16.50 -1.59 12.42
CA ARG A 40 16.36 -1.19 11.11
C ARG A 40 15.13 -1.19 10.59
N PHE A 41 14.95 -1.05 9.80
CA PHE A 41 15.23 -0.68 8.61
C PHE A 41 14.05 -0.44 7.81
N ARG A 42 12.93 -1.17 8.07
CA ARG A 42 11.71 -1.11 7.35
C ARG A 42 11.02 0.26 7.46
N LYS A 43 11.21 1.04 8.55
CA LYS A 43 10.56 2.33 8.83
C LYS A 43 9.13 2.34 8.23
N PRO A 44 8.24 1.45 8.69
CA PRO A 44 6.92 1.32 8.11
C PRO A 44 6.12 2.59 8.31
N VAL A 45 5.24 2.89 7.37
CA VAL A 45 4.23 3.93 7.45
C VAL A 45 2.92 3.25 7.83
N THR A 46 2.27 3.70 8.90
CA THR A 46 1.03 3.12 9.39
C THR A 46 -0.06 3.13 8.31
N THR A 47 -0.90 2.11 8.33
CA THR A 47 -2.13 2.11 7.54
C THR A 47 -3.28 2.86 8.24
N GLY A 48 -3.11 3.17 9.55
CA GLY A 48 -4.16 3.67 10.42
C GLY A 48 -5.18 2.61 10.83
N TRP A 49 -5.05 1.40 10.34
CA TRP A 49 -5.82 0.22 10.77
C TRP A 49 -4.92 -0.64 11.65
N LYS A 50 -5.18 -0.59 12.95
CA LYS A 50 -4.35 -1.25 13.96
C LYS A 50 -4.16 -2.74 13.67
N GLU A 51 -5.20 -3.42 13.21
CA GLU A 51 -5.18 -4.85 12.90
C GLU A 51 -4.25 -5.15 11.71
N ILE A 52 -4.23 -4.26 10.71
CA ILE A 52 -3.33 -4.39 9.55
C ILE A 52 -1.90 -4.07 9.96
N ASP A 53 -1.69 -3.04 10.77
CA ASP A 53 -0.36 -2.67 11.26
C ASP A 53 0.26 -3.80 12.10
N VAL A 54 -0.55 -4.51 12.90
CA VAL A 54 -0.08 -5.68 13.66
C VAL A 54 0.42 -6.79 12.73
N ILE A 55 -0.34 -7.16 11.69
CA ILE A 55 0.03 -8.27 10.79
C ILE A 55 1.13 -7.90 9.79
N THR A 56 1.35 -6.60 9.57
CA THR A 56 2.40 -6.10 8.67
C THR A 56 3.64 -5.61 9.41
N GLY A 57 3.63 -5.63 10.75
CA GLY A 57 4.74 -5.09 11.55
C GLY A 57 4.86 -3.57 11.46
N GLY A 58 3.72 -2.85 11.51
CA GLY A 58 3.65 -1.39 11.57
C GLY A 58 3.18 -0.71 10.28
N GLY A 59 2.68 -1.45 9.30
CA GLY A 59 2.22 -0.89 8.03
C GLY A 59 3.13 -1.23 6.84
N LEU A 60 3.11 -0.42 5.79
CA LEU A 60 3.93 -0.63 4.60
C LEU A 60 5.31 0.00 4.77
N GLY A 61 6.35 -0.79 4.61
CA GLY A 61 7.74 -0.37 4.82
C GLY A 61 8.39 0.27 3.59
N LYS A 62 9.59 0.81 3.81
CA LYS A 62 10.45 1.28 2.71
C LYS A 62 10.62 0.18 1.67
N SER A 63 10.67 0.58 0.40
CA SER A 63 10.87 -0.31 -0.75
C SER A 63 9.77 -1.37 -0.94
N GLU A 64 8.59 -1.18 -0.32
CA GLU A 64 7.45 -2.08 -0.46
C GLU A 64 6.35 -1.45 -1.31
N LEU A 65 5.63 -2.31 -2.04
CA LEU A 65 4.46 -1.96 -2.83
C LEU A 65 3.21 -2.58 -2.21
N GLY A 66 2.24 -1.74 -1.86
CA GLY A 66 0.90 -2.14 -1.43
C GLY A 66 -0.13 -1.91 -2.53
N VAL A 67 -1.09 -2.81 -2.65
CA VAL A 67 -2.16 -2.72 -3.66
C VAL A 67 -3.52 -2.96 -3.02
N VAL A 68 -4.44 -2.02 -3.25
CA VAL A 68 -5.86 -2.14 -2.90
C VAL A 68 -6.63 -2.59 -4.15
N VAL A 69 -7.18 -3.79 -4.12
CA VAL A 69 -7.95 -4.34 -5.24
C VAL A 69 -9.44 -4.24 -4.94
N ALA A 70 -10.22 -3.63 -5.82
CA ALA A 70 -11.66 -3.50 -5.61
C ALA A 70 -12.42 -3.24 -6.91
N PRO A 71 -13.72 -3.59 -6.99
CA PRO A 71 -14.58 -3.19 -8.11
C PRO A 71 -14.82 -1.67 -8.13
N THR A 72 -15.36 -1.20 -9.24
CA THR A 72 -15.78 0.20 -9.37
C THR A 72 -16.80 0.56 -8.29
N GLY A 73 -16.61 1.71 -7.65
CA GLY A 73 -17.52 2.22 -6.61
C GLY A 73 -17.46 1.49 -5.27
N ALA A 74 -16.46 0.62 -5.05
CA ALA A 74 -16.24 -0.02 -3.75
C ALA A 74 -15.32 0.78 -2.80
N GLY A 75 -14.73 1.90 -3.27
CA GLY A 75 -13.99 2.83 -2.41
C GLY A 75 -12.47 2.75 -2.51
N LYS A 76 -11.90 2.28 -3.64
CA LYS A 76 -10.44 2.25 -3.88
C LYS A 76 -9.74 3.56 -3.56
N SER A 77 -10.16 4.64 -4.22
CA SER A 77 -9.57 5.97 -4.02
C SER A 77 -9.73 6.50 -2.61
N MET A 78 -10.85 6.16 -1.94
CA MET A 78 -11.05 6.52 -0.53
C MET A 78 -10.09 5.78 0.40
N ALA A 79 -9.82 4.50 0.12
CA ALA A 79 -8.81 3.76 0.89
C ALA A 79 -7.40 4.34 0.67
N LEU A 80 -7.05 4.74 -0.55
CA LEU A 80 -5.78 5.41 -0.81
C LEU A 80 -5.67 6.76 -0.11
N VAL A 81 -6.75 7.56 -0.09
CA VAL A 81 -6.81 8.82 0.67
C VAL A 81 -6.66 8.57 2.16
N HIS A 82 -7.36 7.55 2.71
CA HIS A 82 -7.21 7.17 4.12
C HIS A 82 -5.74 6.85 4.46
N LEU A 83 -5.07 5.99 3.67
CA LEU A 83 -3.66 5.63 3.88
C LEU A 83 -2.75 6.87 3.85
N GLY A 84 -2.98 7.77 2.89
CA GLY A 84 -2.24 9.03 2.81
C GLY A 84 -2.50 9.95 4.00
N ALA A 85 -3.75 10.08 4.44
CA ALA A 85 -4.13 10.88 5.60
C ALA A 85 -3.45 10.40 6.89
N GLN A 86 -3.36 9.07 7.09
CA GLN A 86 -2.64 8.52 8.24
C GLN A 86 -1.13 8.84 8.19
N ALA A 87 -0.53 8.75 7.01
CA ALA A 87 0.87 9.10 6.83
C ALA A 87 1.13 10.60 7.11
N ILE A 88 0.22 11.50 6.71
CA ILE A 88 0.33 12.94 7.02
C ILE A 88 0.25 13.15 8.53
N LYS A 89 -0.66 12.48 9.24
CA LYS A 89 -0.78 12.52 10.70
C LYS A 89 0.49 12.02 11.41
N GLU A 90 1.26 11.12 10.79
CA GLU A 90 2.59 10.69 11.27
C GLU A 90 3.73 11.66 10.89
N GLY A 91 3.44 12.82 10.33
CA GLY A 91 4.45 13.80 9.93
C GLY A 91 5.17 13.46 8.62
N LYS A 92 4.59 12.61 7.76
CA LYS A 92 5.20 12.25 6.47
C LYS A 92 4.81 13.21 5.36
N VAL A 93 5.72 13.35 4.39
CA VAL A 93 5.40 13.99 3.11
C VAL A 93 4.74 12.95 2.20
N VAL A 94 3.49 13.17 1.85
CA VAL A 94 2.73 12.30 0.95
C VAL A 94 2.68 12.92 -0.45
N VAL A 95 3.08 12.14 -1.46
CA VAL A 95 2.92 12.54 -2.86
C VAL A 95 1.87 11.65 -3.50
N HIS A 96 0.70 12.22 -3.80
CA HIS A 96 -0.44 11.52 -4.38
C HIS A 96 -0.61 11.88 -5.85
N TYR A 97 -0.40 10.91 -6.72
CA TYR A 97 -0.67 11.01 -8.15
C TYR A 97 -2.07 10.53 -8.45
N THR A 98 -2.91 11.41 -8.99
CA THR A 98 -4.27 11.05 -9.43
C THR A 98 -4.33 11.02 -10.96
N LEU A 99 -4.95 9.98 -11.51
CA LEU A 99 -5.10 9.74 -12.95
C LEU A 99 -6.58 9.68 -13.38
N GLU A 100 -7.50 9.78 -12.41
CA GLU A 100 -8.94 9.71 -12.63
C GLU A 100 -9.67 10.97 -12.15
N LEU A 101 -9.26 11.54 -11.03
CA LEU A 101 -9.92 12.67 -10.39
C LEU A 101 -9.04 13.93 -10.46
N GLN A 102 -9.69 15.08 -10.42
CA GLN A 102 -9.01 16.36 -10.28
C GLN A 102 -8.27 16.44 -8.93
N ASP A 103 -7.14 17.11 -8.92
CA ASP A 103 -6.29 17.28 -7.74
C ASP A 103 -7.04 17.94 -6.56
N THR A 104 -7.85 18.95 -6.84
CA THR A 104 -8.71 19.64 -5.87
C THR A 104 -9.75 18.72 -5.25
N VAL A 105 -10.35 17.81 -6.03
CA VAL A 105 -11.31 16.81 -5.52
C VAL A 105 -10.62 15.82 -4.57
N VAL A 106 -9.40 15.41 -4.92
CA VAL A 106 -8.61 14.54 -4.05
C VAL A 106 -8.23 15.29 -2.78
N ALA A 107 -7.79 16.56 -2.86
CA ALA A 107 -7.48 17.39 -1.70
C ALA A 107 -8.68 17.52 -0.75
N CYS A 108 -9.88 17.84 -1.25
CA CYS A 108 -11.10 17.88 -0.42
C CYS A 108 -11.41 16.54 0.27
N ARG A 109 -11.08 15.42 -0.34
CA ARG A 109 -11.20 14.10 0.31
C ARG A 109 -10.22 13.93 1.46
N TYR A 110 -9.01 14.47 1.35
CA TYR A 110 -8.07 14.50 2.47
C TYR A 110 -8.57 15.38 3.60
N ASP A 111 -9.10 16.58 3.28
CA ASP A 111 -9.71 17.47 4.28
C ASP A 111 -10.78 16.72 5.07
N SER A 112 -11.72 16.11 4.37
CA SER A 112 -12.81 15.32 4.97
C SER A 112 -12.30 14.12 5.81
N CYS A 113 -11.31 13.39 5.29
CA CYS A 113 -10.74 12.22 5.97
C CYS A 113 -9.95 12.60 7.25
N ILE A 114 -9.29 13.74 7.24
CA ILE A 114 -8.46 14.22 8.35
C ILE A 114 -9.34 14.78 9.45
N THR A 115 -10.29 15.66 9.10
CA THR A 115 -11.12 16.42 10.04
C THR A 115 -12.43 15.73 10.42
N GLY A 116 -12.91 14.82 9.55
CA GLY A 116 -14.19 14.13 9.74
C GLY A 116 -15.42 14.91 9.27
N TYR A 117 -15.27 16.16 8.78
CA TYR A 117 -16.38 16.91 8.20
C TYR A 117 -16.85 16.25 6.89
N PRO A 118 -18.18 16.18 6.64
CA PRO A 118 -18.70 15.65 5.39
C PRO A 118 -18.24 16.47 4.17
N LEU A 119 -18.01 15.78 3.05
CA LEU A 119 -17.61 16.43 1.79
C LEU A 119 -18.59 17.54 1.34
N SER A 120 -19.90 17.39 1.66
CA SER A 120 -20.91 18.40 1.35
C SER A 120 -20.75 19.70 2.13
N ASP A 121 -20.10 19.64 3.30
CA ASP A 121 -20.11 20.74 4.27
C ASP A 121 -18.74 21.43 4.42
N LEU A 122 -17.70 20.96 3.73
CA LEU A 122 -16.33 21.49 3.85
C LEU A 122 -16.24 23.02 3.71
N MET A 123 -17.05 23.60 2.82
CA MET A 123 -17.07 25.06 2.63
C MET A 123 -17.55 25.82 3.87
N ASN A 124 -18.40 25.21 4.69
CA ASN A 124 -18.94 25.81 5.91
C ASN A 124 -17.95 25.81 7.06
N PHE A 125 -16.94 24.94 7.00
CA PHE A 125 -15.92 24.70 8.05
C PHE A 125 -14.51 24.98 7.56
N LYS A 126 -14.35 25.85 6.56
CA LYS A 126 -13.07 26.11 5.90
C LYS A 126 -11.98 26.59 6.86
N GLU A 127 -12.32 27.44 7.81
CA GLU A 127 -11.34 28.03 8.74
C GLU A 127 -10.89 26.99 9.76
N GLU A 128 -11.82 26.22 10.35
CA GLU A 128 -11.51 25.13 11.27
C GLU A 128 -10.69 24.02 10.60
N ILE A 129 -11.02 23.70 9.35
CA ILE A 129 -10.27 22.73 8.55
C ILE A 129 -8.83 23.22 8.34
N PHE A 130 -8.66 24.50 7.99
CA PHE A 130 -7.34 25.08 7.77
C PHE A 130 -6.49 25.06 9.05
N GLU A 131 -7.06 25.40 10.19
CA GLU A 131 -6.39 25.33 11.49
C GLU A 131 -5.92 23.89 11.78
N GLU A 132 -6.81 22.91 11.69
CA GLU A 132 -6.49 21.50 11.97
C GLU A 132 -5.42 20.94 11.04
N ILE A 133 -5.46 21.28 9.74
CA ILE A 133 -4.48 20.80 8.75
C ILE A 133 -3.13 21.50 8.95
N SER A 134 -3.12 22.77 9.33
CA SER A 134 -1.88 23.54 9.53
C SER A 134 -1.06 23.05 10.72
N ASP A 135 -1.71 22.43 11.69
CA ASP A 135 -1.06 21.83 12.87
C ASP A 135 -0.45 20.44 12.61
N LEU A 136 -0.70 19.87 11.42
CA LEU A 136 -0.15 18.56 11.08
C LEU A 136 1.35 18.66 10.79
N GLY A 137 2.12 17.72 11.34
CA GLY A 137 3.56 17.63 11.08
C GLY A 137 3.94 17.16 9.67
N GLY A 138 2.99 16.57 8.93
CA GLY A 138 3.16 16.08 7.57
C GLY A 138 2.58 17.04 6.53
N THR A 139 2.80 16.72 5.25
CA THR A 139 2.27 17.52 4.15
C THR A 139 1.82 16.64 2.98
N LEU A 140 0.94 17.20 2.13
CA LEU A 140 0.39 16.54 0.97
C LEU A 140 0.74 17.31 -0.32
N ILE A 141 1.20 16.58 -1.32
CA ILE A 141 1.35 17.07 -2.68
C ILE A 141 0.47 16.22 -3.57
N VAL A 142 -0.62 16.78 -4.09
CA VAL A 142 -1.45 16.12 -5.10
C VAL A 142 -1.01 16.55 -6.48
N LYS A 143 -0.77 15.59 -7.37
CA LYS A 143 -0.42 15.86 -8.76
C LYS A 143 -1.35 15.11 -9.69
N GLU A 144 -2.13 15.84 -10.43
CA GLU A 144 -3.00 15.31 -11.47
C GLU A 144 -2.25 15.06 -12.77
N TYR A 145 -2.56 13.95 -13.41
CA TYR A 145 -2.22 13.64 -14.79
C TYR A 145 -3.44 13.07 -15.51
N PRO A 146 -3.72 13.48 -16.74
CA PRO A 146 -4.77 12.86 -17.53
C PRO A 146 -4.52 11.36 -17.71
N THR A 147 -5.60 10.57 -17.76
CA THR A 147 -5.55 9.13 -17.98
C THR A 147 -4.66 8.78 -19.18
N LYS A 148 -3.75 7.82 -19.01
CA LYS A 148 -2.78 7.35 -20.03
C LYS A 148 -1.77 8.42 -20.51
N SER A 149 -1.69 9.59 -19.89
CA SER A 149 -0.68 10.59 -20.24
C SER A 149 0.65 10.42 -19.49
N ALA A 150 0.62 9.90 -18.27
CA ALA A 150 1.78 9.69 -17.45
C ALA A 150 2.24 8.22 -17.46
N SER A 151 3.55 8.01 -17.47
CA SER A 151 4.22 6.74 -17.22
C SER A 151 4.94 6.77 -15.86
N THR A 152 5.50 5.66 -15.44
CA THR A 152 6.38 5.60 -14.24
C THR A 152 7.59 6.52 -14.39
N ASN A 153 8.14 6.70 -15.60
CA ASN A 153 9.20 7.68 -15.87
C ASN A 153 8.73 9.13 -15.66
N THR A 154 7.47 9.44 -15.98
CA THR A 154 6.89 10.76 -15.70
C THR A 154 6.83 11.02 -14.19
N ILE A 155 6.41 10.02 -13.42
CA ILE A 155 6.40 10.06 -11.95
C ILE A 155 7.81 10.26 -11.41
N LYS A 156 8.80 9.48 -11.87
CA LYS A 156 10.21 9.62 -11.48
C LYS A 156 10.75 11.02 -11.74
N SER A 157 10.47 11.57 -12.92
CA SER A 157 10.89 12.93 -13.26
C SER A 157 10.26 14.00 -12.36
N HIS A 158 9.04 13.80 -11.89
CA HIS A 158 8.39 14.70 -10.93
C HIS A 158 9.01 14.56 -9.53
N LEU A 159 9.19 13.33 -9.03
CA LEU A 159 9.83 13.06 -7.75
C LEU A 159 11.25 13.63 -7.69
N ALA A 160 12.06 13.44 -8.73
CA ALA A 160 13.40 14.02 -8.81
C ALA A 160 13.39 15.56 -8.69
N ARG A 161 12.38 16.24 -9.24
CA ARG A 161 12.21 17.70 -9.10
C ARG A 161 11.82 18.10 -7.67
N LEU A 162 10.98 17.30 -6.98
CA LEU A 162 10.62 17.54 -5.59
C LEU A 162 11.84 17.38 -4.68
N ILE A 163 12.61 16.32 -4.85
CA ILE A 163 13.84 16.05 -4.07
C ILE A 163 14.87 17.17 -4.26
N LYS A 164 15.05 17.67 -5.49
CA LYS A 164 15.92 18.84 -5.75
C LYS A 164 15.48 20.11 -5.02
N ARG A 165 14.22 20.19 -4.61
CA ARG A 165 13.66 21.28 -3.79
C ARG A 165 13.71 20.98 -2.28
N GLY A 166 14.34 19.88 -1.88
CA GLY A 166 14.40 19.44 -0.48
C GLY A 166 13.15 18.74 0.02
N ILE A 167 12.25 18.32 -0.87
CA ILE A 167 11.01 17.63 -0.53
C ILE A 167 11.21 16.13 -0.75
N GLU A 168 11.44 15.40 0.32
CA GLU A 168 11.63 13.94 0.29
C GLU A 168 10.30 13.22 0.56
N PRO A 169 9.82 12.34 -0.35
CA PRO A 169 8.58 11.62 -0.13
C PRO A 169 8.70 10.59 0.98
N GLY A 170 7.80 10.61 1.94
CA GLY A 170 7.64 9.59 2.97
C GLY A 170 6.62 8.51 2.58
N LEU A 171 5.71 8.83 1.66
CA LEU A 171 4.74 7.92 1.06
C LEU A 171 4.40 8.39 -0.36
N ILE A 172 4.36 7.44 -1.30
CA ILE A 172 3.91 7.68 -2.67
C ILE A 172 2.60 6.94 -2.91
N ILE A 173 1.61 7.63 -3.46
CA ILE A 173 0.32 7.05 -3.85
C ILE A 173 0.11 7.27 -5.34
N VAL A 174 -0.36 6.22 -6.03
CA VAL A 174 -0.74 6.29 -7.45
C VAL A 174 -2.18 5.79 -7.60
N ASP A 175 -3.12 6.68 -7.86
CA ASP A 175 -4.54 6.38 -8.00
C ASP A 175 -4.96 6.44 -9.48
N TYR A 176 -4.97 5.33 -10.20
CA TYR A 176 -4.50 3.99 -9.91
C TYR A 176 -3.64 3.44 -11.06
N ALA A 177 -2.85 2.42 -10.78
CA ALA A 177 -1.81 1.91 -11.67
C ALA A 177 -2.29 1.54 -13.08
N ASP A 178 -3.50 0.94 -13.21
CA ASP A 178 -4.03 0.52 -14.51
C ASP A 178 -4.29 1.70 -15.49
N LEU A 179 -4.29 2.94 -15.00
CA LEU A 179 -4.44 4.17 -15.80
C LEU A 179 -3.11 4.78 -16.25
N LEU A 180 -1.99 4.25 -15.78
CA LEU A 180 -0.68 4.66 -16.29
C LEU A 180 -0.50 4.19 -17.74
N ARG A 181 0.30 4.94 -18.47
CA ARG A 181 0.81 4.53 -19.79
C ARG A 181 2.02 3.60 -19.56
N PRO A 182 2.10 2.44 -20.22
CA PRO A 182 3.28 1.60 -20.15
C PRO A 182 4.49 2.35 -20.73
N VAL A 183 5.68 2.15 -20.16
CA VAL A 183 6.94 2.69 -20.70
C VAL A 183 7.28 1.99 -22.02
N VAL A 184 7.02 0.68 -22.10
CA VAL A 184 7.21 -0.11 -23.31
C VAL A 184 5.87 -0.69 -23.74
N VAL A 185 5.43 -0.36 -24.95
CA VAL A 185 4.20 -0.92 -25.54
C VAL A 185 4.44 -2.37 -25.92
N ARG A 186 3.58 -3.28 -25.44
CA ARG A 186 3.64 -4.72 -25.72
C ARG A 186 2.41 -5.17 -26.49
N LYS A 187 2.50 -6.35 -27.13
CA LYS A 187 1.38 -6.91 -27.89
C LYS A 187 0.19 -7.28 -26.99
N GLU A 188 0.45 -7.70 -25.77
CA GLU A 188 -0.56 -8.13 -24.81
C GLU A 188 -0.74 -7.10 -23.71
N LYS A 189 -1.97 -6.58 -23.59
CA LYS A 189 -2.34 -5.60 -22.55
C LYS A 189 -2.07 -6.10 -21.12
N ARG A 190 -2.18 -7.41 -20.90
CA ARG A 190 -1.87 -8.01 -19.61
C ARG A 190 -0.40 -7.81 -19.22
N THR A 191 0.52 -8.12 -20.13
CA THR A 191 1.96 -7.95 -19.89
C THR A 191 2.35 -6.48 -19.73
N GLU A 192 1.64 -5.55 -20.40
CA GLU A 192 1.83 -4.11 -20.16
C GLU A 192 1.46 -3.71 -18.73
N LEU A 193 0.32 -4.21 -18.24
CA LEU A 193 -0.10 -3.94 -16.87
C LEU A 193 0.86 -4.57 -15.85
N GLU A 194 1.28 -5.81 -16.05
CA GLU A 194 2.27 -6.47 -15.18
C GLU A 194 3.56 -5.62 -15.08
N SER A 195 4.07 -5.11 -16.22
CA SER A 195 5.27 -4.26 -16.21
C SER A 195 5.08 -2.95 -15.45
N ILE A 196 3.89 -2.34 -15.46
CA ILE A 196 3.60 -1.12 -14.69
C ILE A 196 3.74 -1.39 -13.17
N TYR A 197 3.22 -2.52 -12.69
CA TYR A 197 3.35 -2.87 -11.25
C TYR A 197 4.81 -3.22 -10.88
N GLU A 198 5.56 -3.88 -11.77
CA GLU A 198 7.00 -4.10 -11.59
C GLU A 198 7.76 -2.77 -11.51
N GLU A 199 7.44 -1.83 -12.39
CA GLU A 199 8.03 -0.49 -12.41
C GLU A 199 7.69 0.31 -11.15
N LEU A 200 6.44 0.23 -10.65
CA LEU A 200 6.05 0.87 -9.38
C LEU A 200 6.79 0.25 -8.18
N ARG A 201 6.98 -1.07 -8.18
CA ARG A 201 7.81 -1.71 -7.16
C ARG A 201 9.28 -1.32 -7.31
N GLY A 202 9.78 -1.16 -8.51
CA GLY A 202 11.12 -0.60 -8.79
C GLY A 202 11.25 0.82 -8.24
N LEU A 203 10.21 1.65 -8.41
CA LEU A 203 10.14 3.01 -7.89
C LEU A 203 10.20 3.03 -6.35
N SER A 204 9.48 2.13 -5.67
CA SER A 204 9.54 2.06 -4.20
C SER A 204 10.96 1.75 -3.68
N LYS A 205 11.71 0.93 -4.40
CA LYS A 205 13.12 0.62 -4.07
C LYS A 205 14.06 1.78 -4.37
N GLU A 206 13.90 2.42 -5.54
CA GLU A 206 14.76 3.51 -5.99
C GLU A 206 14.69 4.73 -5.06
N TYR A 207 13.47 5.03 -4.55
CA TYR A 207 13.25 6.17 -3.65
C TYR A 207 13.25 5.77 -2.15
N GLU A 208 13.50 4.50 -1.83
CA GLU A 208 13.41 3.96 -0.47
C GLU A 208 12.13 4.39 0.27
N CYS A 209 11.02 4.41 -0.43
CA CYS A 209 9.74 4.94 0.02
C CYS A 209 8.63 3.92 -0.24
N PRO A 210 7.69 3.69 0.69
CA PRO A 210 6.53 2.86 0.41
C PRO A 210 5.67 3.45 -0.71
N VAL A 211 5.13 2.57 -1.56
CA VAL A 211 4.23 2.95 -2.66
C VAL A 211 2.90 2.23 -2.48
N TRP A 212 1.80 2.98 -2.45
CA TRP A 212 0.46 2.44 -2.54
C TRP A 212 -0.17 2.71 -3.89
N THR A 213 -0.87 1.73 -4.41
CA THR A 213 -1.70 1.88 -5.60
C THR A 213 -2.98 1.07 -5.48
N ALA A 214 -3.87 1.23 -6.45
CA ALA A 214 -5.05 0.40 -6.56
C ALA A 214 -5.08 -0.37 -7.87
N SER A 215 -5.92 -1.39 -7.91
CA SER A 215 -6.24 -2.19 -9.08
C SER A 215 -7.74 -2.45 -9.14
N GLN A 216 -8.28 -2.45 -10.34
CA GLN A 216 -9.69 -2.74 -10.54
C GLN A 216 -9.89 -4.24 -10.81
N THR A 217 -10.89 -4.84 -10.12
CA THR A 217 -11.34 -6.20 -10.43
C THR A 217 -12.22 -6.20 -11.67
N ASN A 218 -12.37 -7.38 -12.29
CA ASN A 218 -13.36 -7.62 -13.33
C ASN A 218 -14.80 -7.53 -12.79
N ARG A 219 -15.77 -7.56 -13.70
CA ARG A 219 -17.21 -7.52 -13.36
C ARG A 219 -17.67 -8.64 -12.44
N SER A 220 -16.97 -9.77 -12.39
CA SER A 220 -17.25 -10.90 -11.48
C SER A 220 -17.14 -10.54 -10.00
N GLY A 221 -16.40 -9.52 -9.65
CA GLY A 221 -16.29 -9.02 -8.27
C GLY A 221 -17.42 -8.07 -7.81
N LEU A 222 -18.34 -7.70 -8.72
CA LEU A 222 -19.47 -6.84 -8.36
C LEU A 222 -20.47 -7.61 -7.49
N ASN A 223 -20.90 -6.98 -6.38
CA ASN A 223 -21.88 -7.51 -5.42
C ASN A 223 -21.45 -8.78 -4.66
N MET A 224 -20.18 -9.14 -4.66
CA MET A 224 -19.67 -10.21 -3.80
C MET A 224 -19.48 -9.73 -2.36
N GLU A 225 -19.87 -10.55 -1.41
CA GLU A 225 -19.69 -10.26 0.01
C GLU A 225 -18.21 -10.19 0.39
N VAL A 226 -17.40 -11.14 -0.11
CA VAL A 226 -15.93 -11.15 0.03
C VAL A 226 -15.32 -11.45 -1.32
N ILE A 227 -14.36 -10.64 -1.72
CA ILE A 227 -13.58 -10.86 -2.95
C ILE A 227 -12.28 -11.58 -2.56
N THR A 228 -12.21 -12.88 -2.83
CA THR A 228 -11.04 -13.71 -2.55
C THR A 228 -10.08 -13.76 -3.74
N MET A 229 -8.97 -14.51 -3.61
CA MET A 229 -7.96 -14.70 -4.64
C MET A 229 -8.52 -15.21 -5.98
N GLU A 230 -9.54 -16.08 -5.95
CA GLU A 230 -10.14 -16.67 -7.14
C GLU A 230 -10.83 -15.63 -8.02
N GLN A 231 -11.56 -14.69 -7.40
CA GLN A 231 -12.29 -13.65 -8.12
C GLN A 231 -11.39 -12.51 -8.62
N ILE A 232 -10.17 -12.39 -8.08
CA ILE A 232 -9.20 -11.38 -8.50
C ILE A 232 -8.09 -11.95 -9.38
N SER A 233 -8.22 -13.18 -9.89
CA SER A 233 -7.14 -13.90 -10.58
C SER A 233 -6.42 -13.07 -11.64
N GLU A 234 -7.11 -12.32 -12.49
CA GLU A 234 -6.49 -11.42 -13.46
C GLU A 234 -5.84 -10.20 -12.80
N ALA A 235 -6.52 -9.60 -11.80
CA ALA A 235 -5.96 -8.48 -11.04
C ALA A 235 -4.78 -8.95 -10.18
N PHE A 236 -4.87 -10.14 -9.59
CA PHE A 236 -3.82 -10.72 -8.75
C PHE A 236 -2.54 -10.97 -9.55
N ASN A 237 -2.65 -11.54 -10.76
CA ASN A 237 -1.49 -11.82 -11.60
C ASN A 237 -0.68 -10.54 -11.90
N LYS A 238 -1.34 -9.43 -12.28
CA LYS A 238 -0.64 -8.16 -12.54
C LYS A 238 -0.06 -7.53 -11.27
N CYS A 239 -0.70 -7.75 -10.10
CA CYS A 239 -0.25 -7.22 -8.81
C CYS A 239 0.70 -8.16 -8.06
N PHE A 240 1.03 -9.34 -8.62
CA PHE A 240 1.76 -10.39 -7.91
C PHE A 240 3.12 -9.95 -7.36
N VAL A 241 3.75 -8.96 -7.97
CA VAL A 241 5.02 -8.39 -7.51
C VAL A 241 4.88 -7.59 -6.21
N ALA A 242 3.65 -7.16 -5.84
CA ALA A 242 3.41 -6.39 -4.63
C ALA A 242 3.76 -7.17 -3.36
N ASP A 243 4.12 -6.45 -2.31
CA ASP A 243 4.48 -6.99 -1.01
C ASP A 243 3.26 -7.18 -0.12
N PHE A 244 2.23 -6.34 -0.30
CA PHE A 244 0.94 -6.43 0.37
C PHE A 244 -0.20 -6.22 -0.62
N ILE A 245 -1.23 -7.07 -0.55
CA ILE A 245 -2.44 -6.96 -1.37
C ILE A 245 -3.65 -7.16 -0.47
N CYS A 246 -4.55 -6.19 -0.45
CA CYS A 246 -5.86 -6.34 0.15
C CYS A 246 -6.97 -6.10 -0.86
N THR A 247 -8.12 -6.74 -0.66
CA THR A 247 -9.32 -6.49 -1.46
C THR A 247 -10.35 -5.73 -0.63
N LEU A 248 -11.15 -4.89 -1.29
CA LEU A 248 -12.32 -4.25 -0.69
C LEU A 248 -13.57 -4.69 -1.43
N SER A 249 -14.58 -5.10 -0.69
CA SER A 249 -15.89 -5.47 -1.22
C SER A 249 -17.01 -4.74 -0.48
N ARG A 250 -18.05 -4.39 -1.23
CA ARG A 250 -19.28 -3.79 -0.72
C ARG A 250 -20.46 -4.26 -1.57
N THR A 251 -21.40 -4.93 -0.95
CA THR A 251 -22.70 -5.22 -1.56
C THR A 251 -23.57 -3.94 -1.61
N ILE A 252 -24.73 -4.01 -2.24
CA ILE A 252 -25.69 -2.90 -2.24
C ILE A 252 -26.16 -2.63 -0.81
N GLU A 253 -26.41 -3.67 -0.02
CA GLU A 253 -26.81 -3.57 1.38
C GLU A 253 -25.69 -2.96 2.24
N ASP A 254 -24.44 -3.36 2.01
CA ASP A 254 -23.30 -2.78 2.72
C ASP A 254 -23.18 -1.27 2.48
N LYS A 255 -23.42 -0.83 1.24
CA LYS A 255 -23.38 0.62 0.91
C LYS A 255 -24.45 1.41 1.66
N GLN A 256 -25.66 0.84 1.83
CA GLN A 256 -26.75 1.48 2.58
C GLN A 256 -26.46 1.54 4.09
N ASN A 257 -25.70 0.56 4.60
CA ASN A 257 -25.40 0.43 6.03
C ASN A 257 -23.99 0.93 6.40
N ASN A 258 -23.28 1.63 5.51
CA ASN A 258 -21.89 2.07 5.71
C ASN A 258 -20.95 0.93 6.12
N LYS A 259 -21.14 -0.25 5.54
CA LYS A 259 -20.31 -1.43 5.76
C LYS A 259 -19.43 -1.72 4.56
N ALA A 260 -18.35 -2.43 4.81
CA ALA A 260 -17.48 -3.01 3.79
C ALA A 260 -16.75 -4.23 4.37
N LYS A 261 -16.12 -5.03 3.53
CA LYS A 261 -15.22 -6.10 3.95
C LYS A 261 -13.87 -5.92 3.29
N MET A 262 -12.82 -6.21 4.05
CA MET A 262 -11.45 -6.27 3.56
C MET A 262 -10.92 -7.69 3.69
N PHE A 263 -10.38 -8.24 2.62
CA PHE A 263 -9.68 -9.52 2.63
C PHE A 263 -8.20 -9.30 2.33
N ILE A 264 -7.32 -9.89 3.15
CA ILE A 264 -5.88 -9.84 2.95
C ILE A 264 -5.47 -10.96 2.01
N ALA A 265 -5.25 -10.61 0.75
CA ALA A 265 -4.94 -11.57 -0.31
C ALA A 265 -3.46 -11.95 -0.34
N LYS A 266 -2.58 -11.07 0.14
CA LYS A 266 -1.14 -11.30 0.23
C LYS A 266 -0.50 -10.42 1.29
N ASN A 267 0.39 -11.01 2.09
CA ASN A 267 1.22 -10.28 3.05
C ASN A 267 2.59 -10.97 3.16
N ARG A 268 3.64 -10.36 2.60
CA ARG A 268 5.00 -10.92 2.68
C ARG A 268 5.61 -10.87 4.07
N ASN A 269 5.07 -10.00 4.94
CA ASN A 269 5.63 -9.73 6.26
C ASN A 269 4.86 -10.41 7.40
N GLY A 270 3.81 -11.18 7.06
CA GLY A 270 2.98 -11.83 8.08
C GLY A 270 1.86 -12.67 7.48
N PRO A 271 0.82 -12.95 8.26
CA PRO A 271 -0.30 -13.79 7.82
C PRO A 271 -1.15 -13.09 6.74
N ASP A 272 -1.70 -13.90 5.84
CA ASP A 272 -2.70 -13.53 4.85
C ASP A 272 -3.96 -14.42 4.98
N GLY A 273 -4.91 -14.31 4.05
CA GLY A 273 -6.15 -15.07 4.08
C GLY A 273 -7.18 -14.59 5.12
N ILE A 274 -6.97 -13.41 5.72
CA ILE A 274 -7.80 -12.88 6.82
C ILE A 274 -8.86 -11.94 6.24
N VAL A 275 -10.09 -12.06 6.75
CA VAL A 275 -11.20 -11.14 6.45
C VAL A 275 -11.45 -10.23 7.65
N TYR A 276 -11.64 -8.94 7.36
CA TYR A 276 -12.02 -7.92 8.33
C TYR A 276 -13.31 -7.23 7.90
N ASP A 277 -14.20 -7.02 8.87
CA ASP A 277 -15.38 -6.17 8.69
C ASP A 277 -15.00 -4.70 8.90
N LEU A 278 -15.51 -3.83 8.05
CA LEU A 278 -15.24 -2.41 8.06
C LEU A 278 -16.53 -1.59 8.23
N PHE A 279 -16.42 -0.51 8.97
CA PHE A 279 -17.28 0.65 8.81
C PHE A 279 -16.69 1.53 7.71
N MET A 280 -17.47 1.91 6.72
CA MET A 280 -17.02 2.72 5.61
C MET A 280 -18.07 3.76 5.22
N ASP A 281 -17.90 4.97 5.74
CA ASP A 281 -18.69 6.14 5.37
C ASP A 281 -17.99 6.91 4.24
N THR A 282 -18.66 6.97 3.10
CA THR A 282 -18.13 7.66 1.92
C THR A 282 -18.38 9.16 1.94
N SER A 283 -19.27 9.65 2.79
CA SER A 283 -19.57 11.07 2.93
C SER A 283 -18.46 11.84 3.64
N SER A 284 -17.80 11.19 4.61
CA SER A 284 -16.68 11.74 5.39
C SER A 284 -15.35 11.03 5.13
N VAL A 285 -15.26 10.20 4.08
CA VAL A 285 -14.06 9.41 3.73
C VAL A 285 -13.51 8.62 4.93
N CYS A 286 -14.40 8.13 5.78
CA CYS A 286 -14.06 7.44 7.01
C CYS A 286 -14.09 5.92 6.81
N ILE A 287 -12.94 5.26 7.05
CA ILE A 287 -12.82 3.79 6.98
C ILE A 287 -12.21 3.30 8.28
N LYS A 288 -12.98 2.51 9.04
CA LYS A 288 -12.56 1.96 10.34
C LYS A 288 -12.73 0.45 10.36
N MET A 289 -11.78 -0.26 10.98
CA MET A 289 -11.96 -1.67 11.31
C MET A 289 -13.04 -1.82 12.37
N LEU A 290 -13.93 -2.79 12.17
CA LEU A 290 -14.90 -3.17 13.20
C LEU A 290 -14.27 -4.25 14.09
N PRO A 291 -14.52 -4.22 15.41
CA PRO A 291 -14.08 -5.28 16.28
C PRO A 291 -14.69 -6.60 15.79
N LYS A 292 -13.90 -7.68 15.78
CA LYS A 292 -14.44 -9.02 15.52
C LYS A 292 -15.54 -9.28 16.54
N SER A 293 -16.78 -9.23 16.10
CA SER A 293 -17.88 -9.78 16.88
C SER A 293 -17.53 -11.24 17.14
N ALA A 294 -17.66 -11.69 18.41
CA ALA A 294 -17.40 -13.06 18.79
C ALA A 294 -18.22 -13.99 17.88
N ILE A 295 -17.54 -14.57 16.88
CA ILE A 295 -18.17 -15.55 16.00
C ILE A 295 -18.45 -16.77 16.88
N PRO A 296 -19.68 -17.33 16.89
CA PRO A 296 -19.93 -18.61 17.52
C PRO A 296 -18.97 -19.62 16.87
N SER A 297 -18.18 -20.28 17.70
CA SER A 297 -17.19 -21.28 17.32
C SER A 297 -17.84 -22.43 16.53
N GLY A 298 -17.65 -22.41 15.22
CA GLY A 298 -18.05 -23.48 14.33
C GLY A 298 -17.37 -23.33 12.98
N ILE A 299 -16.36 -24.20 12.75
CA ILE A 299 -15.65 -24.43 11.49
C ILE A 299 -14.54 -23.39 11.17
N GLY A 300 -13.35 -23.68 11.69
CA GLY A 300 -12.05 -23.10 11.29
C GLY A 300 -10.96 -23.65 12.21
N PRO A 301 -9.70 -23.85 11.75
CA PRO A 301 -8.66 -24.39 12.62
C PRO A 301 -8.45 -23.50 13.83
N ASN A 302 -8.52 -24.07 15.01
CA ASN A 302 -8.31 -23.44 16.30
C ASN A 302 -7.06 -22.58 16.34
N ILE A 303 -7.21 -21.25 16.31
CA ILE A 303 -6.26 -20.29 16.86
C ILE A 303 -7.07 -19.36 17.77
N ALA A 304 -7.65 -19.92 18.84
CA ALA A 304 -8.18 -19.15 19.95
C ALA A 304 -7.11 -19.12 21.05
N GLY A 305 -6.28 -18.10 21.03
CA GLY A 305 -5.48 -17.69 22.17
C GLY A 305 -5.93 -16.31 22.61
N ASN A 306 -6.51 -16.19 23.79
CA ASN A 306 -6.66 -14.92 24.48
C ASN A 306 -5.35 -14.14 24.40
N PRO A 307 -5.38 -12.79 24.29
CA PRO A 307 -4.18 -12.01 24.41
C PRO A 307 -3.67 -12.10 25.85
N VAL A 308 -2.89 -13.16 26.14
CA VAL A 308 -2.03 -13.16 27.31
C VAL A 308 -0.98 -12.11 27.01
N THR A 309 -0.96 -11.04 27.78
CA THR A 309 0.11 -10.07 27.81
C THR A 309 1.37 -10.76 28.31
N VAL A 310 2.07 -11.45 27.41
CA VAL A 310 3.33 -12.09 27.72
C VAL A 310 4.40 -11.00 27.76
N THR A 311 5.08 -10.87 28.87
CA THR A 311 6.16 -9.90 29.02
C THR A 311 7.31 -10.22 28.04
N ALA A 312 8.10 -9.20 27.68
CA ALA A 312 9.23 -9.38 26.74
C ALA A 312 10.24 -10.45 27.20
N LYS A 313 10.31 -10.71 28.51
CA LYS A 313 11.11 -11.79 29.11
C LYS A 313 10.53 -13.19 28.80
N GLU A 314 9.23 -13.34 28.96
CA GLU A 314 8.52 -14.61 28.70
C GLU A 314 8.50 -14.94 27.21
N GLN A 315 8.40 -13.92 26.34
CA GLN A 315 8.53 -14.11 24.88
C GLN A 315 9.92 -14.63 24.50
N LYS A 316 10.99 -14.08 25.10
CA LYS A 316 12.36 -14.59 24.88
C LYS A 316 12.54 -16.04 25.36
N GLU A 317 11.92 -16.40 26.44
CA GLU A 317 12.03 -17.74 27.01
C GLU A 317 11.25 -18.78 26.17
N ILE A 318 10.06 -18.42 25.71
CA ILE A 318 9.26 -19.26 24.78
C ILE A 318 10.01 -19.47 23.47
N LEU A 319 10.60 -18.42 22.91
CA LEU A 319 11.43 -18.51 21.69
C LEU A 319 12.66 -19.39 21.91
N LYS A 320 13.37 -19.24 23.02
CA LYS A 320 14.55 -20.05 23.35
C LYS A 320 14.19 -21.53 23.44
N ASN A 321 13.13 -21.87 24.13
CA ASN A 321 12.65 -23.26 24.28
C ASN A 321 12.22 -23.85 22.91
N LYS A 322 11.65 -23.05 22.01
CA LYS A 322 11.27 -23.45 20.65
C LYS A 322 12.52 -23.76 19.81
N TYR A 323 13.55 -22.91 19.89
CA TYR A 323 14.82 -23.10 19.18
C TYR A 323 15.62 -24.30 19.70
N ASP A 324 15.64 -24.55 21.01
CA ASP A 324 16.33 -25.71 21.60
C ASP A 324 15.66 -27.02 21.17
N LYS A 325 14.34 -27.03 21.06
CA LYS A 325 13.59 -28.19 20.54
C LYS A 325 13.91 -28.44 19.04
N PHE A 326 14.05 -27.39 18.23
CA PHE A 326 14.48 -27.49 16.83
C PHE A 326 15.93 -27.98 16.69
N ARG A 327 16.86 -27.53 17.55
CA ARG A 327 18.25 -28.03 17.60
C ARG A 327 18.32 -29.51 17.96
N GLN A 328 17.52 -29.98 18.91
CA GLN A 328 17.47 -31.38 19.27
C GLN A 328 16.92 -32.26 18.13
N LEU A 329 15.90 -31.80 17.41
CA LEU A 329 15.36 -32.52 16.26
C LEU A 329 16.38 -32.63 15.12
N ARG A 330 17.15 -31.58 14.85
CA ARG A 330 18.23 -31.60 13.84
C ARG A 330 19.41 -32.50 14.20
N ARG A 331 19.70 -32.68 15.50
CA ARG A 331 20.74 -33.62 15.98
C ARG A 331 20.32 -35.09 15.92
N LYS A 332 19.02 -35.38 15.92
CA LYS A 332 18.49 -36.76 15.78
C LYS A 332 18.28 -37.18 14.32
N ALA A 333 18.39 -36.23 13.38
CA ALA A 333 18.23 -36.48 11.95
C ALA A 333 19.58 -36.52 11.17
N LYS A 334 20.69 -36.50 11.90
CA LYS A 334 22.05 -36.88 11.46
C LYS A 334 22.48 -38.17 12.14
#